data_8b7c96d5d433ba9d108a4abbe012efd4
#
_entry.id   8b7c96d5d433ba9d108a4abbe012efd4
#
_cell.length_a   1.000
_cell.length_b   1.000
_cell.length_c   1.000
_cell.angle_alpha   90.00
_cell.angle_beta   90.00
_cell.angle_gamma   90.00
#
_symmetry.space_group_name_H-M   'P 1'
#
loop_
_entity.id
_entity.type
_entity.pdbx_description
1 polymer ?
#
loop_
_entity_poly.entity_id
_entity_poly.type
_entity_poly.pdbx_seq_one_letter_code
_entity_poly.pdbx_strand_id
1 'polypeptide(L)'
;SAIINTPLENNVRIIRIPHYEAKGPTYARYLCSTLWNGEQYFLQIDSHTKFVKGWDSICINMIQSIKKNKIALKPVISYYPKEYKNYEKYTEDQKYNVPRMCKSFFNERGMISFLASREISTSNQVYKTPHLAGGMFFCESYFLNELPFDPDLPYLFVGEEILHSIRFFTNGWDIFSPSENIIFHEYTRSGKPKIWTDNPYYSDMTAFNKVKYYLGLDKDTFQTDKYVNLDKYGLGKARTIQEFYDFAGIDLANKRVVKNFCNTDNIATNEDIAEILVTEKVR
;
A
#
# COMPACT_ATOMS: atom_id res chain seq x y z
N SER A 1 15.86 13.29 21.57
CA SER A 1 15.63 12.48 20.35
C SER A 1 16.83 11.58 20.10
N ALA A 2 16.62 10.32 19.77
CA ALA A 2 17.72 9.35 19.54
C ALA A 2 18.59 9.67 18.29
N ILE A 3 18.27 10.73 17.55
CA ILE A 3 18.94 11.12 16.30
C ILE A 3 19.82 12.37 16.51
N ILE A 4 19.57 13.15 17.56
CA ILE A 4 20.36 14.35 17.86
C ILE A 4 21.81 13.94 18.15
N ASN A 5 22.77 14.65 17.55
CA ASN A 5 24.21 14.38 17.62
C ASN A 5 24.68 13.07 16.96
N THR A 6 23.93 12.55 15.97
CA THR A 6 24.40 11.44 15.14
C THR A 6 24.82 11.93 13.76
N PRO A 7 25.68 11.19 13.01
CA PRO A 7 26.03 11.53 11.62
C PRO A 7 24.83 11.61 10.68
N LEU A 8 23.68 11.04 11.08
CA LEU A 8 22.44 11.02 10.30
C LEU A 8 21.55 12.26 10.54
N GLU A 9 21.88 13.13 11.49
CA GLU A 9 21.04 14.26 11.88
C GLU A 9 20.70 15.17 10.69
N ASN A 10 21.67 15.44 9.83
CA ASN A 10 21.48 16.28 8.63
C ASN A 10 20.62 15.60 7.54
N ASN A 11 20.39 14.31 7.63
CA ASN A 11 19.59 13.53 6.68
C ASN A 11 18.15 13.29 7.18
N VAL A 12 17.83 13.85 8.36
CA VAL A 12 16.51 13.62 8.98
C VAL A 12 15.75 14.93 9.04
N ARG A 13 14.56 14.92 8.45
CA ARG A 13 13.58 16.00 8.56
C ARG A 13 12.46 15.57 9.49
N ILE A 14 12.05 16.43 10.41
CA ILE A 14 11.11 16.09 11.47
C ILE A 14 9.97 17.13 11.52
N ILE A 15 8.73 16.64 11.45
CA ILE A 15 7.55 17.40 11.85
C ILE A 15 7.14 16.93 13.24
N ARG A 16 6.94 17.88 14.16
CA ARG A 16 6.43 17.60 15.50
C ARG A 16 5.05 18.20 15.65
N ILE A 17 4.08 17.35 15.95
CA ILE A 17 2.72 17.74 16.28
C ILE A 17 2.38 17.27 17.70
N PRO A 18 1.62 18.04 18.49
CA PRO A 18 1.12 17.58 19.77
C PRO A 18 0.22 16.35 19.59
N HIS A 19 0.24 15.42 20.56
CA HIS A 19 -0.53 14.17 20.46
C HIS A 19 -2.06 14.41 20.33
N TYR A 20 -2.58 15.49 20.91
CA TYR A 20 -4.00 15.85 20.81
C TYR A 20 -4.41 16.40 19.42
N GLU A 21 -3.44 16.75 18.58
CA GLU A 21 -3.64 17.13 17.17
C GLU A 21 -3.49 15.93 16.20
N ALA A 22 -3.17 14.75 16.72
CA ALA A 22 -3.00 13.56 15.91
C ALA A 22 -4.34 13.15 15.27
N LYS A 23 -4.34 13.02 13.92
CA LYS A 23 -5.52 12.69 13.11
C LYS A 23 -5.40 11.32 12.42
N GLY A 24 -4.59 10.43 12.95
CA GLY A 24 -4.43 9.07 12.44
C GLY A 24 -3.34 8.89 11.39
N PRO A 25 -3.16 7.66 10.89
CA PRO A 25 -2.03 7.29 10.05
C PRO A 25 -2.04 7.98 8.68
N THR A 26 -3.18 8.10 8.03
CA THR A 26 -3.30 8.75 6.71
C THR A 26 -2.89 10.21 6.74
N TYR A 27 -3.33 10.95 7.77
CA TYR A 27 -2.92 12.34 7.97
C TYR A 27 -1.43 12.46 8.29
N ALA A 28 -0.90 11.57 9.14
CA ALA A 28 0.54 11.54 9.44
C ALA A 28 1.38 11.26 8.19
N ARG A 29 0.94 10.36 7.30
CA ARG A 29 1.60 10.06 6.02
C ARG A 29 1.56 11.25 5.06
N TYR A 30 0.43 11.97 5.01
CA TYR A 30 0.37 13.23 4.29
C TYR A 30 1.44 14.21 4.80
N LEU A 31 1.52 14.45 6.10
CA LEU A 31 2.53 15.35 6.68
C LEU A 31 3.96 14.87 6.37
N CYS A 32 4.24 13.57 6.50
CA CYS A 32 5.55 13.02 6.15
C CYS A 32 5.89 13.24 4.67
N SER A 33 4.91 13.11 3.77
CA SER A 33 5.13 13.31 2.33
C SER A 33 5.51 14.76 1.98
N THR A 34 5.08 15.75 2.79
CA THR A 34 5.48 17.15 2.58
C THR A 34 6.96 17.42 2.87
N LEU A 35 7.64 16.48 3.51
CA LEU A 35 9.08 16.54 3.76
C LEU A 35 9.92 16.05 2.56
N TRP A 36 9.30 15.50 1.53
CA TRP A 36 10.01 15.10 0.32
C TRP A 36 10.68 16.31 -0.35
N ASN A 37 11.94 16.15 -0.72
CA ASN A 37 12.78 17.21 -1.30
C ASN A 37 13.53 16.72 -2.54
N GLY A 38 12.86 15.87 -3.35
CA GLY A 38 13.42 15.37 -4.62
C GLY A 38 14.22 14.07 -4.49
N GLU A 39 14.18 13.37 -3.35
CA GLU A 39 14.76 12.02 -3.25
C GLU A 39 14.19 11.11 -4.34
N GLN A 40 15.04 10.25 -4.92
CA GLN A 40 14.67 9.40 -6.06
C GLN A 40 13.66 8.32 -5.71
N TYR A 41 13.75 7.76 -4.51
CA TYR A 41 12.87 6.69 -4.02
C TYR A 41 12.13 7.10 -2.78
N PHE A 42 10.99 6.47 -2.58
CA PHE A 42 10.12 6.65 -1.41
C PHE A 42 9.85 5.30 -0.76
N LEU A 43 10.02 5.22 0.54
CA LEU A 43 9.63 4.08 1.37
C LEU A 43 8.64 4.54 2.44
N GLN A 44 7.46 3.94 2.45
CA GLN A 44 6.52 4.05 3.56
C GLN A 44 6.60 2.81 4.43
N ILE A 45 6.70 3.00 5.74
CA ILE A 45 6.67 1.93 6.74
C ILE A 45 5.89 2.36 7.99
N ASP A 46 5.48 1.39 8.78
CA ASP A 46 5.07 1.62 10.16
C ASP A 46 6.31 1.77 11.08
N SER A 47 6.14 2.46 12.20
CA SER A 47 7.26 2.84 13.10
C SER A 47 7.93 1.66 13.82
N HIS A 48 7.27 0.51 13.91
CA HIS A 48 7.69 -0.67 14.67
C HIS A 48 8.18 -1.77 13.72
N THR A 49 9.24 -1.45 12.98
CA THR A 49 9.79 -2.24 11.88
C THR A 49 11.28 -2.51 12.08
N LYS A 50 11.75 -3.71 11.74
CA LYS A 50 13.17 -4.06 11.55
C LYS A 50 13.47 -4.34 10.09
N PHE A 51 14.66 -3.97 9.66
CA PHE A 51 15.14 -4.14 8.28
C PHE A 51 16.14 -5.27 8.16
N VAL A 52 16.12 -5.99 7.03
CA VAL A 52 17.24 -6.85 6.67
C VAL A 52 18.43 -6.01 6.23
N LYS A 53 19.64 -6.58 6.30
CA LYS A 53 20.86 -5.89 5.81
C LYS A 53 20.75 -5.64 4.30
N GLY A 54 21.05 -4.42 3.86
CA GLY A 54 21.02 -4.02 2.44
C GLY A 54 19.61 -3.91 1.85
N TRP A 55 18.59 -3.72 2.67
CA TRP A 55 17.19 -3.60 2.29
C TRP A 55 16.94 -2.57 1.18
N ASP A 56 17.63 -1.45 1.21
CA ASP A 56 17.56 -0.37 0.22
C ASP A 56 18.02 -0.84 -1.16
N SER A 57 19.18 -1.47 -1.22
CA SER A 57 19.72 -2.04 -2.45
C SER A 57 18.81 -3.15 -2.99
N ILE A 58 18.24 -3.99 -2.12
CA ILE A 58 17.28 -5.03 -2.48
C ILE A 58 16.05 -4.40 -3.17
N CYS A 59 15.45 -3.38 -2.55
CA CYS A 59 14.29 -2.68 -3.11
C CYS A 59 14.61 -2.01 -4.46
N ILE A 60 15.73 -1.29 -4.54
CA ILE A 60 16.16 -0.61 -5.77
C ILE A 60 16.39 -1.62 -6.89
N ASN A 61 17.07 -2.73 -6.61
CA ASN A 61 17.34 -3.77 -7.60
C ASN A 61 16.05 -4.42 -8.13
N MET A 62 15.04 -4.64 -7.27
CA MET A 62 13.73 -5.13 -7.73
C MET A 62 13.07 -4.14 -8.69
N ILE A 63 12.98 -2.85 -8.32
CA ILE A 63 12.41 -1.80 -9.18
C ILE A 63 13.13 -1.75 -10.53
N GLN A 64 14.48 -1.72 -10.50
CA GLN A 64 15.29 -1.64 -11.71
C GLN A 64 15.15 -2.91 -12.59
N SER A 65 15.09 -4.09 -11.98
CA SER A 65 14.89 -5.36 -12.68
C SER A 65 13.54 -5.40 -13.39
N ILE A 66 12.45 -5.01 -12.71
CA ILE A 66 11.11 -4.94 -13.28
C ILE A 66 11.09 -4.00 -14.51
N LYS A 67 11.70 -2.81 -14.39
CA LYS A 67 11.77 -1.83 -15.47
C LYS A 67 12.66 -2.31 -16.63
N LYS A 68 13.85 -2.85 -16.35
CA LYS A 68 14.79 -3.37 -17.34
C LYS A 68 14.18 -4.50 -18.17
N ASN A 69 13.43 -5.39 -17.54
CA ASN A 69 12.75 -6.50 -18.20
C ASN A 69 11.41 -6.09 -18.83
N LYS A 70 11.07 -4.79 -18.81
CA LYS A 70 9.83 -4.22 -19.38
C LYS A 70 8.54 -4.84 -18.79
N ILE A 71 8.60 -5.35 -17.57
CA ILE A 71 7.44 -5.92 -16.88
C ILE A 71 6.44 -4.82 -16.51
N ALA A 72 6.94 -3.68 -15.98
CA ALA A 72 6.14 -2.51 -15.69
C ALA A 72 6.98 -1.23 -15.79
N LEU A 73 6.35 -0.14 -16.21
CA LEU A 73 7.01 1.19 -16.30
C LEU A 73 7.07 1.87 -14.93
N LYS A 74 6.05 1.69 -14.11
CA LYS A 74 5.86 2.34 -12.81
C LYS A 74 5.63 1.27 -11.71
N PRO A 75 6.68 0.51 -11.32
CA PRO A 75 6.53 -0.54 -10.33
C PRO A 75 6.50 -0.01 -8.90
N VAL A 76 5.70 -0.67 -8.06
CA VAL A 76 5.62 -0.50 -6.62
C VAL A 76 5.86 -1.84 -5.96
N ILE A 77 6.75 -1.92 -4.99
CA ILE A 77 6.95 -3.11 -4.15
C ILE A 77 6.13 -2.93 -2.88
N SER A 78 5.26 -3.88 -2.56
CA SER A 78 4.43 -3.83 -1.36
C SER A 78 4.03 -5.21 -0.87
N TYR A 79 3.99 -5.40 0.45
CA TYR A 79 3.53 -6.63 1.10
C TYR A 79 3.24 -6.41 2.58
N TYR A 80 2.56 -7.35 3.23
CA TYR A 80 2.52 -7.43 4.69
C TYR A 80 3.76 -8.18 5.17
N PRO A 81 4.69 -7.51 5.89
CA PRO A 81 5.95 -8.11 6.33
C PRO A 81 5.75 -9.28 7.29
N LYS A 82 6.79 -10.10 7.44
CA LYS A 82 6.85 -11.10 8.52
C LYS A 82 6.76 -10.45 9.90
N GLU A 83 6.27 -11.22 10.86
CA GLU A 83 6.19 -10.77 12.24
C GLU A 83 7.59 -10.55 12.83
N TYR A 84 7.75 -9.48 13.56
CA TYR A 84 8.99 -9.01 14.19
C TYR A 84 9.72 -10.09 15.03
N LYS A 85 8.98 -10.93 15.75
CA LYS A 85 9.57 -12.04 16.55
C LYS A 85 10.32 -13.07 15.71
N ASN A 86 10.12 -13.08 14.39
CA ASN A 86 10.81 -13.98 13.47
C ASN A 86 12.16 -13.42 13.02
N TYR A 87 12.48 -12.16 13.34
CA TYR A 87 13.72 -11.51 12.89
C TYR A 87 14.98 -12.22 13.38
N GLU A 88 15.05 -12.54 14.68
CA GLU A 88 16.22 -13.18 15.29
C GLU A 88 16.44 -14.64 14.83
N LYS A 89 15.40 -15.26 14.27
CA LYS A 89 15.42 -16.63 13.75
C LYS A 89 15.53 -16.68 12.23
N TYR A 90 15.63 -15.51 11.61
CA TYR A 90 15.67 -15.38 10.16
C TYR A 90 17.02 -15.87 9.62
N THR A 91 16.98 -16.76 8.64
CA THR A 91 18.12 -17.38 7.99
C THR A 91 18.08 -17.16 6.49
N GLU A 92 19.20 -17.30 5.80
CA GLU A 92 19.29 -17.05 4.35
C GLU A 92 18.40 -17.98 3.52
N ASP A 93 18.16 -19.21 3.96
CA ASP A 93 17.23 -20.16 3.29
C ASP A 93 15.77 -19.74 3.39
N GLN A 94 15.42 -18.89 4.36
CA GLN A 94 14.08 -18.31 4.52
C GLN A 94 13.87 -17.00 3.74
N LYS A 95 14.92 -16.49 3.13
CA LYS A 95 14.95 -15.22 2.44
C LYS A 95 13.82 -15.10 1.40
N TYR A 96 13.58 -16.15 0.63
CA TYR A 96 12.58 -16.21 -0.42
C TYR A 96 11.19 -16.69 0.03
N ASN A 97 11.01 -16.98 1.31
CA ASN A 97 9.68 -17.28 1.85
C ASN A 97 9.00 -15.98 2.27
N VAL A 98 8.20 -15.42 1.39
CA VAL A 98 7.60 -14.09 1.54
C VAL A 98 6.10 -14.19 1.81
N PRO A 99 5.57 -13.48 2.82
CA PRO A 99 4.13 -13.33 2.98
C PRO A 99 3.54 -12.58 1.78
N ARG A 100 2.42 -13.05 1.24
CA ARG A 100 1.74 -12.39 0.12
C ARG A 100 0.40 -11.80 0.55
N MET A 101 0.14 -10.58 0.10
CA MET A 101 -1.21 -10.02 0.11
C MET A 101 -1.95 -10.56 -1.11
N CYS A 102 -2.73 -11.58 -0.93
CA CYS A 102 -3.34 -12.31 -2.04
C CYS A 102 -4.85 -12.48 -1.92
N LYS A 103 -5.45 -12.04 -0.82
CA LYS A 103 -6.88 -12.10 -0.59
C LYS A 103 -7.44 -10.73 -0.22
N SER A 104 -8.58 -10.41 -0.81
CA SER A 104 -9.44 -9.32 -0.38
C SER A 104 -10.82 -9.84 0.02
N PHE A 105 -11.54 -9.05 0.80
CA PHE A 105 -12.89 -9.36 1.27
C PHE A 105 -13.64 -8.07 1.60
N PHE A 106 -14.95 -8.13 1.63
CA PHE A 106 -15.77 -7.03 2.16
C PHE A 106 -15.94 -7.23 3.66
N ASN A 107 -15.52 -6.23 4.45
CA ASN A 107 -15.69 -6.27 5.89
C ASN A 107 -17.12 -5.89 6.30
N GLU A 108 -17.43 -5.95 7.59
CA GLU A 108 -18.75 -5.66 8.15
C GLU A 108 -19.30 -4.27 7.83
N ARG A 109 -18.39 -3.31 7.54
CA ARG A 109 -18.77 -1.95 7.12
C ARG A 109 -18.93 -1.82 5.61
N GLY A 110 -18.82 -2.93 4.87
CA GLY A 110 -18.90 -2.96 3.40
C GLY A 110 -17.67 -2.36 2.70
N MET A 111 -16.54 -2.20 3.41
CA MET A 111 -15.27 -1.73 2.82
C MET A 111 -14.44 -2.93 2.39
N ILE A 112 -13.79 -2.80 1.24
CA ILE A 112 -12.82 -3.78 0.76
C ILE A 112 -11.57 -3.72 1.65
N SER A 113 -11.19 -4.86 2.20
CA SER A 113 -10.05 -5.03 3.09
C SER A 113 -9.19 -6.20 2.62
N PHE A 114 -7.94 -6.23 3.05
CA PHE A 114 -6.98 -7.25 2.66
C PHE A 114 -6.61 -8.17 3.82
N LEU A 115 -6.27 -9.41 3.48
CA LEU A 115 -5.72 -10.39 4.41
C LEU A 115 -4.28 -10.68 4.04
N ALA A 116 -3.42 -10.73 5.07
CA ALA A 116 -2.14 -11.38 4.93
C ALA A 116 -2.38 -12.86 4.60
N SER A 117 -1.63 -13.38 3.66
CA SER A 117 -1.66 -14.79 3.34
C SER A 117 -0.53 -15.53 4.02
N ARG A 118 -0.52 -16.83 3.80
CA ARG A 118 0.63 -17.68 4.12
C ARG A 118 1.88 -17.22 3.36
N GLU A 119 3.03 -17.54 3.91
CA GLU A 119 4.31 -17.43 3.24
C GLU A 119 4.38 -18.37 2.03
N ILE A 120 4.90 -17.86 0.93
CA ILE A 120 5.09 -18.59 -0.31
C ILE A 120 6.55 -18.44 -0.74
N SER A 121 7.17 -19.54 -1.18
CA SER A 121 8.49 -19.44 -1.80
C SER A 121 8.38 -18.68 -3.12
N THR A 122 9.14 -17.60 -3.25
CA THR A 122 9.12 -16.75 -4.42
C THR A 122 10.08 -17.20 -5.50
N SER A 123 10.98 -18.16 -5.22
CA SER A 123 12.07 -18.52 -6.13
C SER A 123 12.81 -17.30 -6.69
N ASN A 124 12.97 -16.26 -5.87
CA ASN A 124 13.56 -14.97 -6.23
C ASN A 124 12.81 -14.22 -7.34
N GLN A 125 11.50 -14.37 -7.42
CA GLN A 125 10.66 -13.67 -8.39
C GLN A 125 9.67 -12.73 -7.71
N VAL A 126 9.32 -11.63 -8.37
CA VAL A 126 8.26 -10.72 -7.95
C VAL A 126 6.91 -11.20 -8.50
N TYR A 127 5.84 -10.87 -7.80
CA TYR A 127 4.47 -11.27 -8.19
C TYR A 127 3.57 -10.06 -8.29
N LYS A 128 2.95 -9.85 -9.44
CA LYS A 128 1.97 -8.77 -9.60
C LYS A 128 0.75 -9.03 -8.71
N THR A 129 0.29 -7.98 -8.01
CA THR A 129 -0.84 -8.03 -7.08
C THR A 129 -1.66 -6.73 -7.18
N PRO A 130 -2.98 -6.77 -6.99
CA PRO A 130 -3.77 -5.55 -6.90
C PRO A 130 -3.65 -4.85 -5.54
N HIS A 131 -2.98 -5.46 -4.55
CA HIS A 131 -3.05 -5.06 -3.15
C HIS A 131 -1.81 -4.28 -2.71
N LEU A 132 -2.01 -3.08 -2.13
CA LEU A 132 -0.97 -2.27 -1.51
C LEU A 132 -1.12 -2.29 0.01
N ALA A 133 -0.04 -2.60 0.72
CA ALA A 133 0.03 -2.56 2.17
C ALA A 133 0.30 -1.13 2.66
N GLY A 134 -0.50 -0.64 3.59
CA GLY A 134 -0.25 0.64 4.23
C GLY A 134 1.01 0.65 5.12
N GLY A 135 1.37 -0.51 5.67
CA GLY A 135 2.55 -0.69 6.52
C GLY A 135 3.88 -0.87 5.79
N MET A 136 3.87 -1.10 4.48
CA MET A 136 5.09 -1.16 3.66
C MET A 136 4.79 -0.99 2.18
N PHE A 137 5.32 0.06 1.55
CA PHE A 137 5.53 0.09 0.11
C PHE A 137 6.77 0.91 -0.26
N PHE A 138 7.39 0.55 -1.38
CA PHE A 138 8.58 1.18 -1.95
C PHE A 138 8.40 1.41 -3.44
N CYS A 139 8.69 2.62 -3.92
CA CYS A 139 8.64 2.97 -5.34
C CYS A 139 9.49 4.22 -5.66
N GLU A 140 9.55 4.61 -6.92
CA GLU A 140 10.10 5.91 -7.30
C GLU A 140 9.22 7.04 -6.74
N SER A 141 9.85 8.04 -6.14
CA SER A 141 9.16 9.08 -5.35
C SER A 141 8.33 10.06 -6.19
N TYR A 142 8.54 10.12 -7.50
CA TYR A 142 7.77 11.01 -8.36
C TYR A 142 6.25 10.71 -8.37
N PHE A 143 5.83 9.55 -7.85
CA PHE A 143 4.41 9.27 -7.64
C PHE A 143 3.72 10.35 -6.80
N LEU A 144 4.43 11.03 -5.91
CA LEU A 144 3.90 12.12 -5.09
C LEU A 144 3.37 13.30 -5.91
N ASN A 145 3.89 13.48 -7.14
CA ASN A 145 3.38 14.48 -8.07
C ASN A 145 2.10 14.03 -8.79
N GLU A 146 1.93 12.72 -9.00
CA GLU A 146 0.79 12.16 -9.75
C GLU A 146 -0.39 11.84 -8.83
N LEU A 147 -0.12 11.30 -7.64
CA LEU A 147 -1.11 10.85 -6.67
C LEU A 147 -0.70 11.24 -5.25
N PRO A 148 -0.66 12.54 -4.94
CA PRO A 148 -0.27 13.02 -3.61
C PRO A 148 -1.17 12.47 -2.52
N PHE A 149 -0.65 12.35 -1.30
CA PHE A 149 -1.48 11.98 -0.14
C PHE A 149 -2.56 13.02 0.12
N ASP A 150 -3.75 12.53 0.47
CA ASP A 150 -4.91 13.38 0.73
C ASP A 150 -4.91 13.85 2.21
N PRO A 151 -4.84 15.16 2.48
CA PRO A 151 -4.91 15.70 3.84
C PRO A 151 -6.31 15.55 4.48
N ASP A 152 -7.35 15.36 3.66
CA ASP A 152 -8.74 15.34 4.09
C ASP A 152 -9.25 13.92 4.37
N LEU A 153 -8.37 13.09 4.95
CA LEU A 153 -8.68 11.74 5.43
C LEU A 153 -8.33 11.58 6.92
N PRO A 154 -8.79 12.51 7.80
CA PRO A 154 -8.51 12.39 9.21
C PRO A 154 -9.17 11.13 9.79
N TYR A 155 -8.48 10.51 10.75
CA TYR A 155 -8.94 9.33 11.50
C TYR A 155 -9.23 8.09 10.66
N LEU A 156 -8.92 8.10 9.37
CA LEU A 156 -9.04 6.94 8.52
C LEU A 156 -7.99 5.88 8.90
N PHE A 157 -8.43 4.66 9.10
CA PHE A 157 -7.60 3.47 9.25
C PHE A 157 -8.02 2.40 8.23
N VAL A 158 -9.29 1.99 8.30
CA VAL A 158 -9.86 1.03 7.33
C VAL A 158 -10.25 1.76 6.04
N GLY A 159 -9.79 1.24 4.90
CA GLY A 159 -10.06 1.82 3.58
C GLY A 159 -8.86 2.55 2.97
N GLU A 160 -7.81 2.83 3.74
CA GLU A 160 -6.59 3.44 3.22
C GLU A 160 -5.92 2.56 2.16
N GLU A 161 -5.72 1.29 2.46
CA GLU A 161 -4.99 0.35 1.61
C GLU A 161 -5.69 0.13 0.26
N ILE A 162 -7.00 -0.06 0.27
CA ILE A 162 -7.76 -0.19 -0.99
C ILE A 162 -7.77 1.12 -1.77
N LEU A 163 -7.89 2.26 -1.12
CA LEU A 163 -7.84 3.55 -1.80
C LEU A 163 -6.49 3.74 -2.51
N HIS A 164 -5.38 3.49 -1.82
CA HIS A 164 -4.05 3.58 -2.42
C HIS A 164 -3.87 2.56 -3.54
N SER A 165 -4.31 1.32 -3.36
CA SER A 165 -4.26 0.29 -4.40
C SER A 165 -4.91 0.76 -5.70
N ILE A 166 -6.12 1.29 -5.61
CA ILE A 166 -6.87 1.78 -6.78
C ILE A 166 -6.24 3.06 -7.35
N ARG A 167 -5.78 3.98 -6.50
CA ARG A 167 -5.13 5.21 -6.97
C ARG A 167 -3.84 4.92 -7.73
N PHE A 168 -3.00 4.03 -7.22
CA PHE A 168 -1.80 3.58 -7.93
C PHE A 168 -2.16 2.93 -9.28
N PHE A 169 -3.09 1.97 -9.28
CA PHE A 169 -3.52 1.28 -10.49
C PHE A 169 -4.09 2.25 -11.54
N THR A 170 -5.01 3.12 -11.15
CA THR A 170 -5.66 4.06 -12.09
C THR A 170 -4.71 5.15 -12.62
N ASN A 171 -3.58 5.40 -11.95
CA ASN A 171 -2.49 6.25 -12.43
C ASN A 171 -1.41 5.48 -13.22
N GLY A 172 -1.65 4.21 -13.55
CA GLY A 172 -0.76 3.40 -14.38
C GLY A 172 0.42 2.77 -13.64
N TRP A 173 0.37 2.71 -12.31
CA TRP A 173 1.35 2.01 -11.48
C TRP A 173 0.95 0.55 -11.29
N ASP A 174 1.94 -0.33 -11.22
CA ASP A 174 1.74 -1.76 -11.00
C ASP A 174 2.38 -2.20 -9.68
N ILE A 175 1.60 -2.89 -8.84
CA ILE A 175 2.03 -3.31 -7.52
C ILE A 175 2.55 -4.74 -7.59
N PHE A 176 3.67 -4.99 -6.94
CA PHE A 176 4.33 -6.30 -6.88
C PHE A 176 4.62 -6.69 -5.43
N SER A 177 4.36 -7.94 -5.11
CA SER A 177 4.93 -8.60 -3.94
C SER A 177 6.43 -8.77 -4.14
N PRO A 178 7.28 -8.53 -3.14
CA PRO A 178 8.73 -8.64 -3.31
C PRO A 178 9.19 -10.07 -3.58
N SER A 179 10.37 -10.21 -4.20
CA SER A 179 11.01 -11.49 -4.44
C SER A 179 11.67 -12.09 -3.19
N GLU A 180 11.96 -11.24 -2.20
CA GLU A 180 12.58 -11.65 -0.93
C GLU A 180 12.09 -10.76 0.22
N ASN A 181 12.29 -11.23 1.46
CA ASN A 181 11.92 -10.47 2.65
C ASN A 181 12.81 -9.22 2.81
N ILE A 182 12.20 -8.09 3.10
CA ILE A 182 12.85 -6.78 3.21
C ILE A 182 12.81 -6.27 4.65
N ILE A 183 11.65 -6.43 5.30
CA ILE A 183 11.40 -5.91 6.65
C ILE A 183 10.58 -6.88 7.48
N PHE A 184 10.58 -6.67 8.78
CA PHE A 184 9.77 -7.36 9.78
C PHE A 184 8.98 -6.34 10.58
N HIS A 185 7.72 -6.66 10.92
CA HIS A 185 6.78 -5.74 11.53
C HIS A 185 6.21 -6.31 12.84
N GLU A 186 6.05 -5.45 13.85
CA GLU A 186 5.44 -5.82 15.12
C GLU A 186 3.91 -5.68 15.04
N TYR A 187 3.21 -6.80 14.92
CA TYR A 187 1.74 -6.85 14.88
C TYR A 187 1.11 -6.90 16.28
N THR A 188 1.83 -7.42 17.27
CA THR A 188 1.31 -7.58 18.63
C THR A 188 1.40 -6.28 19.40
N ARG A 189 0.31 -5.55 19.48
CA ARG A 189 0.23 -4.26 20.16
C ARG A 189 -0.68 -4.29 21.39
N SER A 190 -0.62 -5.38 22.16
CA SER A 190 -1.34 -5.46 23.43
C SER A 190 -0.85 -4.38 24.40
N GLY A 191 -1.78 -3.67 25.03
CA GLY A 191 -1.49 -2.60 25.98
C GLY A 191 -0.86 -1.32 25.36
N LYS A 192 -0.77 -1.22 24.03
CA LYS A 192 -0.29 0.00 23.36
C LYS A 192 -1.47 0.88 22.94
N PRO A 193 -1.28 2.23 22.89
CA PRO A 193 -2.28 3.15 22.39
C PRO A 193 -2.76 2.77 20.98
N LYS A 194 -4.05 2.89 20.74
CA LYS A 194 -4.68 2.61 19.45
C LYS A 194 -5.64 3.73 19.10
N ILE A 195 -5.61 4.19 17.86
CA ILE A 195 -6.43 5.33 17.43
C ILE A 195 -7.93 5.10 17.69
N TRP A 196 -8.41 3.87 17.52
CA TRP A 196 -9.83 3.54 17.69
C TRP A 196 -10.29 3.43 19.14
N THR A 197 -9.35 3.36 20.09
CA THR A 197 -9.67 3.35 21.54
C THR A 197 -9.39 4.69 22.20
N ASP A 198 -8.39 5.41 21.69
CA ASP A 198 -7.84 6.56 22.39
C ASP A 198 -8.30 7.90 21.78
N ASN A 199 -8.93 7.85 20.58
CA ASN A 199 -9.38 9.06 19.91
C ASN A 199 -10.90 9.14 19.83
N PRO A 200 -11.55 10.17 20.46
CA PRO A 200 -13.01 10.29 20.46
C PRO A 200 -13.60 10.56 19.07
N TYR A 201 -12.79 11.04 18.13
CA TYR A 201 -13.21 11.36 16.76
C TYR A 201 -13.05 10.19 15.78
N TYR A 202 -12.59 9.03 16.23
CA TYR A 202 -12.44 7.86 15.36
C TYR A 202 -13.77 7.38 14.76
N SER A 203 -14.88 7.70 15.39
CA SER A 203 -16.23 7.42 14.86
C SER A 203 -16.66 8.35 13.74
N ASP A 204 -15.91 9.40 13.43
CA ASP A 204 -16.19 10.28 12.30
C ASP A 204 -16.07 9.50 10.97
N MET A 205 -17.18 9.39 10.27
CA MET A 205 -17.28 8.64 9.03
C MET A 205 -16.92 9.47 7.79
N THR A 206 -16.56 10.73 7.94
CA THR A 206 -16.32 11.65 6.82
C THR A 206 -15.25 11.12 5.87
N ALA A 207 -14.07 10.76 6.38
CA ALA A 207 -12.99 10.20 5.56
C ALA A 207 -13.37 8.82 4.98
N PHE A 208 -14.05 7.99 5.75
CA PHE A 208 -14.51 6.67 5.32
C PHE A 208 -15.52 6.77 4.17
N ASN A 209 -16.47 7.71 4.25
CA ASN A 209 -17.45 7.95 3.19
C ASN A 209 -16.79 8.52 1.93
N LYS A 210 -15.78 9.38 2.06
CA LYS A 210 -14.97 9.85 0.92
C LYS A 210 -14.29 8.69 0.19
N VAL A 211 -13.74 7.73 0.92
CA VAL A 211 -13.16 6.51 0.33
C VAL A 211 -14.24 5.70 -0.38
N LYS A 212 -15.40 5.46 0.24
CA LYS A 212 -16.51 4.74 -0.40
C LYS A 212 -16.95 5.39 -1.71
N TYR A 213 -17.01 6.71 -1.74
CA TYR A 213 -17.33 7.46 -2.97
C TYR A 213 -16.32 7.16 -4.08
N TYR A 214 -15.01 7.25 -3.81
CA TYR A 214 -13.97 6.91 -4.79
C TYR A 214 -14.05 5.46 -5.27
N LEU A 215 -14.45 4.54 -4.40
CA LEU A 215 -14.66 3.14 -4.74
C LEU A 215 -15.95 2.87 -5.52
N GLY A 216 -16.79 3.89 -5.72
CA GLY A 216 -18.10 3.70 -6.34
C GLY A 216 -19.13 3.05 -5.44
N LEU A 217 -18.85 2.95 -4.14
CA LEU A 217 -19.80 2.56 -3.12
C LEU A 217 -20.59 3.78 -2.65
N ASP A 218 -21.92 3.63 -2.46
CA ASP A 218 -22.78 4.69 -1.90
C ASP A 218 -22.69 6.06 -2.63
N LYS A 219 -22.50 6.07 -3.95
CA LYS A 219 -22.35 7.30 -4.75
C LYS A 219 -23.55 8.24 -4.61
N ASP A 220 -24.74 7.69 -4.52
CA ASP A 220 -26.00 8.46 -4.52
C ASP A 220 -26.22 9.23 -3.19
N THR A 221 -25.54 8.82 -2.12
CA THR A 221 -25.67 9.44 -0.80
C THR A 221 -24.52 10.39 -0.46
N PHE A 222 -23.47 10.43 -1.30
CA PHE A 222 -22.28 11.23 -1.04
C PHE A 222 -22.48 12.69 -1.45
N GLN A 223 -22.29 13.61 -0.52
CA GLN A 223 -22.42 15.06 -0.74
C GLN A 223 -21.06 15.64 -1.15
N THR A 224 -20.83 15.73 -2.46
CA THR A 224 -19.55 16.19 -3.04
C THR A 224 -19.18 17.62 -2.69
N ASP A 225 -20.17 18.48 -2.44
CA ASP A 225 -20.01 19.87 -2.05
C ASP A 225 -19.32 20.08 -0.69
N LYS A 226 -19.32 19.05 0.15
CA LYS A 226 -18.62 19.07 1.45
C LYS A 226 -17.12 18.78 1.38
N TYR A 227 -16.64 18.40 0.19
CA TYR A 227 -15.24 17.99 0.02
C TYR A 227 -14.53 18.85 -1.01
N VAL A 228 -13.29 19.23 -0.70
CA VAL A 228 -12.44 20.01 -1.59
C VAL A 228 -11.44 19.10 -2.32
N ASN A 229 -11.05 19.51 -3.53
CA ASN A 229 -10.01 18.85 -4.31
C ASN A 229 -10.24 17.35 -4.57
N LEU A 230 -11.50 16.92 -4.77
CA LEU A 230 -11.82 15.53 -5.07
C LEU A 230 -11.06 15.01 -6.29
N ASP A 231 -10.88 15.82 -7.32
CA ASP A 231 -10.11 15.44 -8.51
C ASP A 231 -8.61 15.26 -8.23
N LYS A 232 -8.04 16.15 -7.42
CA LYS A 232 -6.61 16.12 -7.09
C LYS A 232 -6.22 14.88 -6.30
N TYR A 233 -7.08 14.46 -5.38
CA TYR A 233 -6.83 13.33 -4.49
C TYR A 233 -7.60 12.06 -4.89
N GLY A 234 -8.35 12.13 -6.00
CA GLY A 234 -9.16 11.05 -6.53
C GLY A 234 -8.38 10.01 -7.33
N LEU A 235 -9.11 9.38 -8.23
CA LEU A 235 -8.58 8.31 -9.09
C LEU A 235 -7.86 8.90 -10.30
N GLY A 236 -6.88 8.14 -10.82
CA GLY A 236 -6.20 8.45 -12.07
C GLY A 236 -7.07 8.22 -13.32
N LYS A 237 -6.47 8.49 -14.48
CA LYS A 237 -7.14 8.37 -15.79
C LYS A 237 -6.43 7.41 -16.75
N ALA A 238 -5.33 6.78 -16.31
CA ALA A 238 -4.59 5.85 -17.16
C ALA A 238 -5.30 4.49 -17.30
N ARG A 239 -6.04 4.09 -16.26
CA ARG A 239 -6.91 2.90 -16.23
C ARG A 239 -8.18 3.25 -15.45
N THR A 240 -9.27 2.55 -15.76
CA THR A 240 -10.54 2.72 -15.07
C THR A 240 -10.59 1.95 -13.75
N ILE A 241 -11.49 2.33 -12.87
CA ILE A 241 -11.75 1.57 -11.65
C ILE A 241 -12.34 0.18 -11.97
N GLN A 242 -13.09 0.05 -13.06
CA GLN A 242 -13.64 -1.25 -13.48
C GLN A 242 -12.53 -2.22 -13.87
N GLU A 243 -11.51 -1.77 -14.61
CA GLU A 243 -10.33 -2.59 -14.91
C GLU A 243 -9.60 -3.04 -13.63
N PHE A 244 -9.57 -2.18 -12.58
CA PHE A 244 -9.05 -2.63 -11.29
C PHE A 244 -9.91 -3.72 -10.66
N TYR A 245 -11.23 -3.58 -10.67
CA TYR A 245 -12.13 -4.60 -10.12
C TYR A 245 -12.05 -5.93 -10.87
N ASP A 246 -11.98 -5.88 -12.18
CA ASP A 246 -11.80 -7.07 -13.03
C ASP A 246 -10.45 -7.76 -12.75
N PHE A 247 -9.38 -6.97 -12.63
CA PHE A 247 -8.06 -7.46 -12.25
C PHE A 247 -8.07 -8.08 -10.85
N ALA A 248 -8.58 -7.38 -9.85
CA ALA A 248 -8.64 -7.85 -8.46
C ALA A 248 -9.69 -8.93 -8.22
N GLY A 249 -10.59 -9.20 -9.17
CA GLY A 249 -11.70 -10.14 -9.03
C GLY A 249 -12.74 -9.67 -8.03
N ILE A 250 -13.03 -8.37 -8.01
CA ILE A 250 -14.00 -7.76 -7.10
C ILE A 250 -15.33 -7.56 -7.83
N ASP A 251 -16.38 -8.25 -7.40
CA ASP A 251 -17.75 -8.04 -7.82
C ASP A 251 -18.40 -7.05 -6.85
N LEU A 252 -18.34 -5.76 -7.21
CA LEU A 252 -18.80 -4.69 -6.35
C LEU A 252 -20.32 -4.75 -6.10
N ALA A 253 -21.09 -5.09 -7.14
CA ALA A 253 -22.56 -5.15 -7.07
C ALA A 253 -23.05 -6.19 -6.04
N ASN A 254 -22.40 -7.34 -6.02
CA ASN A 254 -22.74 -8.43 -5.10
C ASN A 254 -21.87 -8.45 -3.83
N LYS A 255 -20.99 -7.47 -3.65
CA LYS A 255 -20.04 -7.36 -2.51
C LYS A 255 -19.29 -8.66 -2.25
N ARG A 256 -18.75 -9.26 -3.28
CA ARG A 256 -17.98 -10.52 -3.20
C ARG A 256 -16.67 -10.42 -3.96
N VAL A 257 -15.74 -11.29 -3.60
CA VAL A 257 -14.45 -11.43 -4.27
C VAL A 257 -14.37 -12.82 -4.90
N VAL A 258 -14.08 -12.87 -6.20
CA VAL A 258 -14.11 -14.10 -7.01
C VAL A 258 -12.73 -14.60 -7.41
N LYS A 259 -11.67 -13.77 -7.26
CA LYS A 259 -10.28 -14.14 -7.54
C LYS A 259 -9.47 -14.29 -6.25
N ASN A 260 -8.46 -15.13 -6.31
CA ASN A 260 -7.50 -15.38 -5.25
C ASN A 260 -6.09 -15.39 -5.85
N PHE A 261 -5.25 -14.48 -5.41
CA PHE A 261 -3.86 -14.34 -5.84
C PHE A 261 -2.87 -15.18 -5.01
N CYS A 262 -3.39 -16.11 -4.19
CA CYS A 262 -2.57 -16.92 -3.28
C CYS A 262 -1.96 -18.17 -3.94
N ASN A 263 -2.37 -18.51 -5.16
CA ASN A 263 -1.82 -19.65 -5.88
C ASN A 263 -0.45 -19.32 -6.45
N THR A 264 0.45 -20.29 -6.41
CA THR A 264 1.81 -20.18 -6.94
C THR A 264 1.87 -20.06 -8.46
N ASP A 265 0.77 -20.41 -9.13
CA ASP A 265 0.66 -20.41 -10.59
C ASP A 265 0.58 -19.01 -11.21
N ASN A 266 0.42 -17.98 -10.39
CA ASN A 266 0.43 -16.58 -10.82
C ASN A 266 1.83 -15.94 -10.66
N ILE A 267 2.87 -16.63 -11.05
CA ILE A 267 4.20 -16.03 -11.22
C ILE A 267 4.07 -15.05 -12.39
N ALA A 268 4.34 -13.77 -12.13
CA ALA A 268 4.34 -12.76 -13.17
C ALA A 268 5.54 -12.98 -14.09
N THR A 269 5.41 -13.83 -15.08
CA THR A 269 6.33 -13.89 -16.22
C THR A 269 6.03 -12.72 -17.16
N ASN A 270 6.98 -12.35 -18.02
CA ASN A 270 6.73 -11.35 -19.06
C ASN A 270 5.56 -11.73 -19.97
N GLU A 271 5.29 -13.03 -20.13
CA GLU A 271 4.22 -13.60 -20.95
C GLU A 271 2.86 -13.45 -20.24
N ASP A 272 2.78 -13.77 -18.94
CA ASP A 272 1.54 -13.64 -18.15
C ASP A 272 1.05 -12.19 -18.07
N ILE A 273 1.97 -11.24 -17.96
CA ILE A 273 1.63 -9.80 -17.93
C ILE A 273 1.19 -9.33 -19.31
N ALA A 274 1.82 -9.81 -20.38
CA ALA A 274 1.41 -9.50 -21.74
C ALA A 274 0.02 -10.06 -22.03
N GLU A 275 -0.30 -11.25 -21.55
CA GLU A 275 -1.59 -11.91 -21.74
C GLU A 275 -2.71 -11.24 -20.95
N ILE A 276 -2.44 -10.81 -19.71
CA ILE A 276 -3.38 -10.01 -18.90
C ILE A 276 -3.66 -8.66 -19.57
N LEU A 277 -2.62 -7.98 -20.07
CA LEU A 277 -2.77 -6.70 -20.77
C LEU A 277 -3.47 -6.82 -22.13
N VAL A 278 -3.33 -7.96 -22.81
CA VAL A 278 -3.99 -8.24 -24.10
C VAL A 278 -5.45 -8.61 -23.89
N THR A 279 -5.77 -9.42 -22.87
CA THR A 279 -7.16 -9.78 -22.54
C THR A 279 -7.96 -8.61 -22.00
N GLU A 280 -7.31 -7.64 -21.34
CA GLU A 280 -7.94 -6.38 -20.92
C GLU A 280 -8.20 -5.41 -22.07
N LYS A 281 -7.50 -5.51 -23.20
CA LYS A 281 -7.72 -4.69 -24.41
C LYS A 281 -8.74 -5.25 -25.40
N VAL A 282 -9.15 -6.49 -25.26
CA VAL A 282 -10.04 -7.20 -26.20
C VAL A 282 -11.47 -7.36 -25.63
N ARG A 283 -11.73 -6.88 -24.44
CA ARG A 283 -13.06 -6.83 -23.82
C ARG A 283 -13.44 -5.38 -23.52
#